data_242cb571af45adf97faa0f42026bb406
#
_entry.id   242cb571af45adf97faa0f42026bb406
#
_cell.length_a   1.000
_cell.length_b   1.000
_cell.length_c   1.000
_cell.angle_alpha   90.00
_cell.angle_beta   90.00
_cell.angle_gamma   90.00
#
_symmetry.space_group_name_H-M   'P 1'
#
loop_
_entity.id
_entity.type
_entity.pdbx_description
1 polymer ?
#
loop_
_entity_poly.entity_id
_entity_poly.type
_entity_poly.pdbx_seq_one_letter_code
_entity_poly.pdbx_strand_id
1 'polypeptide(L)'
;MTLPNPNGSGMLNQNSGEIKNTGVEVQVNFRINQLWSLEGNYSYLHMENPIIAAPEHKLYTGVYFSHGRWNISTGLQYISGLYTQTDPVLTEEFVLWNLRASFQVSRQIDIWARGENLLAQHYEINAGYPMPRATIMAGFNINF
;
A
#
# COMPACT_ATOMS: atom_id res chain seq x y z
N MET A 1 -23.36 -0.05 -9.89
CA MET A 1 -24.33 -0.54 -8.90
C MET A 1 -25.26 -1.54 -9.55
N THR A 2 -25.48 -2.69 -8.95
CA THR A 2 -26.48 -3.68 -9.42
C THR A 2 -27.74 -3.59 -8.57
N LEU A 3 -28.89 -3.43 -9.20
CA LEU A 3 -30.18 -3.39 -8.53
C LEU A 3 -31.08 -4.50 -9.07
N PRO A 4 -32.07 -4.97 -8.26
CA PRO A 4 -33.07 -5.92 -8.76
C PRO A 4 -33.79 -5.35 -9.99
N ASN A 5 -33.97 -6.18 -11.00
CA ASN A 5 -34.71 -5.76 -12.21
C ASN A 5 -36.20 -5.66 -11.90
N PRO A 6 -36.84 -4.47 -11.95
CA PRO A 6 -38.24 -4.31 -11.65
C PRO A 6 -39.19 -4.97 -12.69
N ASN A 7 -38.68 -5.35 -13.87
CA ASN A 7 -39.43 -5.88 -14.98
C ASN A 7 -39.15 -7.35 -15.30
N GLY A 8 -38.45 -8.08 -14.40
CA GLY A 8 -38.11 -9.49 -14.65
C GLY A 8 -37.16 -10.09 -13.63
N SER A 9 -36.76 -11.34 -13.84
CA SER A 9 -35.75 -12.00 -13.03
C SER A 9 -34.34 -11.53 -13.42
N GLY A 10 -33.48 -11.23 -12.43
CA GLY A 10 -32.09 -10.86 -12.64
C GLY A 10 -31.71 -9.51 -12.03
N MET A 11 -30.44 -9.16 -12.14
CA MET A 11 -29.86 -7.89 -11.70
C MET A 11 -29.59 -6.98 -12.88
N LEU A 12 -29.96 -5.73 -12.79
CA LEU A 12 -29.64 -4.69 -13.76
C LEU A 12 -28.39 -3.92 -13.31
N ASN A 13 -27.45 -3.74 -14.21
CA ASN A 13 -26.36 -2.78 -14.01
C ASN A 13 -26.91 -1.37 -14.26
N GLN A 14 -27.00 -0.59 -13.20
CA GLN A 14 -27.44 0.80 -13.28
C GLN A 14 -26.25 1.72 -13.03
N ASN A 15 -26.18 2.83 -13.79
CA ASN A 15 -25.15 3.84 -13.56
C ASN A 15 -25.36 4.43 -12.15
N SER A 16 -24.31 4.42 -11.33
CA SER A 16 -24.36 4.88 -9.92
C SER A 16 -24.37 6.39 -9.77
N GLY A 17 -24.48 7.12 -10.87
CA GLY A 17 -24.41 8.59 -10.87
C GLY A 17 -23.00 9.13 -11.13
N GLU A 18 -22.84 10.43 -11.01
CA GLU A 18 -21.55 11.12 -11.13
C GLU A 18 -20.76 10.96 -9.82
N ILE A 19 -19.52 10.47 -9.93
CA ILE A 19 -18.59 10.38 -8.78
C ILE A 19 -17.65 11.58 -8.88
N LYS A 20 -17.70 12.47 -7.88
CA LYS A 20 -16.80 13.62 -7.77
C LYS A 20 -15.79 13.39 -6.68
N ASN A 21 -14.53 13.26 -7.09
CA ASN A 21 -13.40 13.14 -6.19
C ASN A 21 -12.44 14.29 -6.46
N THR A 22 -11.91 14.88 -5.41
CA THR A 22 -10.88 15.93 -5.49
C THR A 22 -9.71 15.54 -4.62
N GLY A 23 -8.50 15.62 -5.16
CA GLY A 23 -7.32 15.18 -4.42
C GLY A 23 -6.08 15.99 -4.75
N VAL A 24 -5.08 15.82 -3.89
CA VAL A 24 -3.73 16.39 -4.03
C VAL A 24 -2.72 15.29 -3.76
N GLU A 25 -1.69 15.22 -4.59
CA GLU A 25 -0.57 14.32 -4.39
C GLU A 25 0.74 15.12 -4.44
N VAL A 26 1.64 14.82 -3.50
CA VAL A 26 2.99 15.40 -3.44
C VAL A 26 3.99 14.25 -3.32
N GLN A 27 5.00 14.26 -4.18
CA GLN A 27 6.09 13.30 -4.15
C GLN A 27 7.43 14.01 -4.05
N VAL A 28 8.30 13.50 -3.20
CA VAL A 28 9.66 14.00 -3.01
C VAL A 28 10.64 12.83 -3.09
N ASN A 29 11.64 12.97 -3.95
CA ASN A 29 12.78 12.06 -4.02
C ASN A 29 14.03 12.86 -3.75
N PHE A 30 14.81 12.47 -2.74
CA PHE A 30 16.00 13.18 -2.33
C PHE A 30 17.20 12.24 -2.21
N ARG A 31 18.25 12.51 -2.97
CA ARG A 31 19.51 11.78 -2.88
C ARG A 31 20.46 12.52 -1.92
N ILE A 32 20.66 11.95 -0.73
CA ILE A 32 21.55 12.52 0.29
C ILE A 32 23.01 12.46 -0.17
N ASN A 33 23.42 11.30 -0.69
CA ASN A 33 24.75 11.05 -1.23
C ASN A 33 24.74 9.84 -2.17
N GLN A 34 25.90 9.28 -2.50
CA GLN A 34 26.00 8.12 -3.39
C GLN A 34 25.47 6.81 -2.77
N LEU A 35 25.31 6.76 -1.44
CA LEU A 35 24.90 5.58 -0.68
C LEU A 35 23.45 5.63 -0.22
N TRP A 36 22.93 6.85 0.05
CA TRP A 36 21.62 7.04 0.69
C TRP A 36 20.68 7.87 -0.17
N SER A 37 19.46 7.41 -0.28
CA SER A 37 18.34 8.17 -0.85
C SER A 37 17.09 8.05 0.00
N LEU A 38 16.26 9.09 -0.04
CA LEU A 38 14.97 9.19 0.63
C LEU A 38 13.88 9.35 -0.42
N GLU A 39 12.73 8.79 -0.10
CA GLU A 39 11.50 8.96 -0.87
C GLU A 39 10.37 9.34 0.11
N GLY A 40 9.53 10.27 -0.30
CA GLY A 40 8.32 10.64 0.40
C GLY A 40 7.18 10.83 -0.59
N ASN A 41 6.02 10.31 -0.26
CA ASN A 41 4.79 10.53 -1.03
C ASN A 41 3.65 10.77 -0.06
N TYR A 42 2.87 11.81 -0.31
CA TYR A 42 1.63 12.08 0.41
C TYR A 42 0.51 12.31 -0.58
N SER A 43 -0.61 11.64 -0.37
CA SER A 43 -1.84 11.88 -1.12
C SER A 43 -3.01 12.14 -0.17
N TYR A 44 -3.83 13.09 -0.56
CA TYR A 44 -5.12 13.39 0.04
C TYR A 44 -6.21 13.23 -1.01
N LEU A 45 -7.29 12.55 -0.67
CA LEU A 45 -8.44 12.31 -1.53
C LEU A 45 -9.73 12.65 -0.79
N HIS A 46 -10.43 13.68 -1.24
CA HIS A 46 -11.79 13.99 -0.80
C HIS A 46 -12.79 13.30 -1.71
N MET A 47 -13.70 12.53 -1.14
CA MET A 47 -14.74 11.78 -1.84
C MET A 47 -16.11 12.26 -1.39
N GLU A 48 -16.95 12.74 -2.32
CA GLU A 48 -18.37 13.05 -2.03
C GLU A 48 -19.13 11.75 -1.68
N ASN A 49 -18.78 10.66 -2.33
CA ASN A 49 -19.34 9.34 -2.06
C ASN A 49 -18.17 8.40 -1.67
N PRO A 50 -18.16 7.83 -0.45
CA PRO A 50 -17.12 6.91 -0.04
C PRO A 50 -16.96 5.72 -0.98
N ILE A 51 -15.70 5.38 -1.30
CA ILE A 51 -15.34 4.24 -2.14
C ILE A 51 -14.55 3.25 -1.27
N ILE A 52 -14.97 1.99 -1.26
CA ILE A 52 -14.26 0.92 -0.53
C ILE A 52 -12.82 0.82 -1.05
N ALA A 53 -11.89 0.56 -0.12
CA ALA A 53 -10.46 0.44 -0.34
C ALA A 53 -9.76 1.74 -0.82
N ALA A 54 -10.43 2.89 -0.73
CA ALA A 54 -9.84 4.20 -1.02
C ALA A 54 -9.61 4.97 0.28
N PRO A 55 -8.36 5.30 0.64
CA PRO A 55 -8.05 6.09 1.82
C PRO A 55 -8.20 7.59 1.53
N GLU A 56 -8.62 8.36 2.54
CA GLU A 56 -8.59 9.83 2.47
C GLU A 56 -7.16 10.36 2.55
N HIS A 57 -6.33 9.76 3.42
CA HIS A 57 -4.93 10.14 3.60
C HIS A 57 -4.01 8.93 3.42
N LYS A 58 -2.98 9.10 2.63
CA LYS A 58 -1.91 8.12 2.47
C LYS A 58 -0.57 8.84 2.50
N LEU A 59 0.29 8.47 3.45
CA LEU A 59 1.66 8.93 3.54
C LEU A 59 2.60 7.72 3.40
N TYR A 60 3.60 7.85 2.57
CA TYR A 60 4.70 6.91 2.48
C TYR A 60 6.02 7.63 2.65
N THR A 61 6.95 7.03 3.38
CA THR A 61 8.34 7.47 3.48
C THR A 61 9.26 6.26 3.39
N GLY A 62 10.27 6.34 2.54
CA GLY A 62 11.23 5.29 2.29
C GLY A 62 12.67 5.78 2.43
N VAL A 63 13.53 4.90 2.94
CA VAL A 63 14.99 5.10 3.02
C VAL A 63 15.66 3.96 2.28
N TYR A 64 16.58 4.29 1.41
CA TYR A 64 17.34 3.35 0.60
C TYR A 64 18.84 3.52 0.86
N PHE A 65 19.51 2.42 1.11
CA PHE A 65 20.96 2.32 1.26
C PHE A 65 21.52 1.34 0.25
N SER A 66 22.56 1.76 -0.48
CA SER A 66 23.26 0.90 -1.41
C SER A 66 24.76 1.12 -1.27
N HIS A 67 25.49 0.08 -0.88
CA HIS A 67 26.96 0.11 -0.77
C HIS A 67 27.58 -1.23 -1.12
N GLY A 68 28.43 -1.26 -2.13
CA GLY A 68 29.11 -2.46 -2.59
C GLY A 68 28.13 -3.55 -3.01
N ARG A 69 28.06 -4.62 -2.22
CA ARG A 69 27.18 -5.77 -2.46
C ARG A 69 25.85 -5.72 -1.70
N TRP A 70 25.66 -4.68 -0.86
CA TRP A 70 24.49 -4.53 -0.02
C TRP A 70 23.50 -3.55 -0.61
N ASN A 71 22.22 -3.95 -0.63
CA ASN A 71 21.10 -3.02 -0.83
C ASN A 71 20.11 -3.25 0.31
N ILE A 72 19.77 -2.19 1.02
CA ILE A 72 18.85 -2.20 2.15
C ILE A 72 17.81 -1.11 1.91
N SER A 73 16.55 -1.41 2.11
CA SER A 73 15.48 -0.43 2.06
C SER A 73 14.50 -0.65 3.18
N THR A 74 14.01 0.44 3.75
CA THR A 74 12.94 0.44 4.72
C THR A 74 11.91 1.48 4.37
N GLY A 75 10.65 1.22 4.66
CA GLY A 75 9.56 2.14 4.37
C GLY A 75 8.47 2.07 5.43
N LEU A 76 7.94 3.24 5.75
CA LEU A 76 6.76 3.41 6.59
C LEU A 76 5.62 3.91 5.71
N GLN A 77 4.46 3.29 5.84
CA GLN A 77 3.22 3.70 5.19
C GLN A 77 2.16 3.97 6.25
N TYR A 78 1.65 5.18 6.28
CA TYR A 78 0.50 5.58 7.08
C TYR A 78 -0.73 5.72 6.20
N ILE A 79 -1.82 5.11 6.61
CA ILE A 79 -3.12 5.14 5.96
C ILE A 79 -4.14 5.62 6.97
N SER A 80 -5.00 6.56 6.59
CA SER A 80 -6.12 7.03 7.43
C SER A 80 -7.34 7.31 6.58
N GLY A 81 -8.52 7.12 7.18
CA GLY A 81 -9.78 7.26 6.47
C GLY A 81 -9.95 6.24 5.34
N LEU A 82 -9.43 5.02 5.49
CA LEU A 82 -9.65 3.94 4.54
C LEU A 82 -11.04 3.36 4.74
N TYR A 83 -11.93 3.56 3.79
CA TYR A 83 -13.26 3.00 3.85
C TYR A 83 -13.23 1.49 3.57
N THR A 84 -13.56 0.70 4.59
CA THR A 84 -13.65 -0.77 4.48
C THR A 84 -15.06 -1.25 4.19
N GLN A 85 -16.05 -0.41 4.52
CA GLN A 85 -17.47 -0.61 4.26
C GLN A 85 -18.17 0.75 4.14
N THR A 86 -19.19 0.84 3.28
CA THR A 86 -19.93 2.09 3.02
C THR A 86 -21.31 2.14 3.65
N ASP A 87 -21.88 0.99 4.04
CA ASP A 87 -23.16 0.91 4.75
C ASP A 87 -23.18 -0.32 5.71
N PRO A 88 -23.13 -0.12 7.05
CA PRO A 88 -22.75 1.12 7.71
C PRO A 88 -21.33 1.54 7.35
N VAL A 89 -21.00 2.83 7.47
CA VAL A 89 -19.67 3.34 7.20
C VAL A 89 -18.68 2.84 8.23
N LEU A 90 -17.64 2.13 7.77
CA LEU A 90 -16.50 1.71 8.57
C LEU A 90 -15.21 2.18 7.92
N THR A 91 -14.30 2.70 8.74
CA THR A 91 -12.98 3.18 8.31
C THR A 91 -11.88 2.58 9.13
N GLU A 92 -10.71 2.43 8.51
CA GLU A 92 -9.48 1.94 9.14
C GLU A 92 -8.39 3.01 9.12
N GLU A 93 -7.51 2.91 10.13
CA GLU A 93 -6.30 3.71 10.26
C GLU A 93 -5.16 2.82 10.76
N PHE A 94 -4.03 2.82 10.05
CA PHE A 94 -2.90 1.95 10.41
C PHE A 94 -1.57 2.47 9.86
N VAL A 95 -0.49 1.94 10.45
CA VAL A 95 0.90 2.16 10.02
C VAL A 95 1.54 0.83 9.66
N LEU A 96 2.09 0.71 8.48
CA LEU A 96 2.85 -0.45 8.04
C LEU A 96 4.33 -0.10 7.97
N TRP A 97 5.15 -0.93 8.60
CA TRP A 97 6.59 -0.86 8.48
C TRP A 97 7.12 -2.07 7.71
N ASN A 98 7.87 -1.80 6.65
CA ASN A 98 8.46 -2.81 5.79
C ASN A 98 9.98 -2.63 5.72
N LEU A 99 10.71 -3.74 5.64
CA LEU A 99 12.15 -3.76 5.52
C LEU A 99 12.56 -4.80 4.46
N ARG A 100 13.53 -4.45 3.64
CA ARG A 100 14.15 -5.37 2.70
C ARG A 100 15.66 -5.22 2.74
N ALA A 101 16.36 -6.34 2.72
CA ALA A 101 17.80 -6.38 2.55
C ALA A 101 18.16 -7.39 1.45
N SER A 102 19.15 -7.08 0.63
CA SER A 102 19.73 -7.99 -0.33
C SER A 102 21.26 -7.89 -0.34
N PHE A 103 21.88 -9.02 -0.61
CA PHE A 103 23.31 -9.15 -0.68
C PHE A 103 23.73 -9.94 -1.91
N GLN A 104 24.59 -9.35 -2.72
CA GLN A 104 25.17 -10.00 -3.90
C GLN A 104 26.32 -10.92 -3.48
N VAL A 105 26.05 -12.21 -3.45
CA VAL A 105 27.03 -13.24 -3.08
C VAL A 105 28.11 -13.38 -4.16
N SER A 106 27.66 -13.40 -5.42
CA SER A 106 28.53 -13.47 -6.61
C SER A 106 27.94 -12.60 -7.72
N ARG A 107 28.59 -12.61 -8.91
CA ARG A 107 28.03 -11.91 -10.09
C ARG A 107 26.70 -12.53 -10.56
N GLN A 108 26.43 -13.75 -10.19
CA GLN A 108 25.26 -14.50 -10.64
C GLN A 108 24.25 -14.79 -9.55
N ILE A 109 24.63 -14.61 -8.27
CA ILE A 109 23.78 -15.01 -7.12
C ILE A 109 23.55 -13.82 -6.19
N ASP A 110 22.27 -13.50 -5.98
CA ASP A 110 21.80 -12.56 -4.98
C ASP A 110 20.93 -13.30 -3.96
N ILE A 111 21.14 -13.06 -2.68
CA ILE A 111 20.25 -13.49 -1.60
C ILE A 111 19.48 -12.27 -1.09
N TRP A 112 18.26 -12.49 -0.66
CA TRP A 112 17.44 -11.41 -0.11
C TRP A 112 16.54 -11.90 1.02
N ALA A 113 16.20 -10.97 1.91
CA ALA A 113 15.16 -11.13 2.92
C ALA A 113 14.29 -9.88 2.93
N ARG A 114 12.98 -10.04 3.20
CA ARG A 114 12.04 -8.95 3.40
C ARG A 114 11.10 -9.26 4.55
N GLY A 115 10.76 -8.23 5.31
CA GLY A 115 9.71 -8.24 6.30
C GLY A 115 8.63 -7.23 5.93
N GLU A 116 7.39 -7.61 6.03
CA GLU A 116 6.22 -6.79 5.75
C GLU A 116 5.35 -6.70 7.01
N ASN A 117 4.74 -5.53 7.23
CA ASN A 117 3.93 -5.24 8.41
C ASN A 117 4.66 -5.63 9.72
N LEU A 118 5.93 -5.21 9.87
CA LEU A 118 6.78 -5.57 11.01
C LEU A 118 6.26 -5.06 12.36
N LEU A 119 5.33 -4.11 12.36
CA LEU A 119 4.61 -3.65 13.54
C LEU A 119 3.46 -4.60 13.93
N ALA A 120 3.22 -5.67 13.14
CA ALA A 120 2.14 -6.63 13.34
C ALA A 120 0.75 -5.98 13.47
N GLN A 121 0.53 -4.86 12.76
CA GLN A 121 -0.76 -4.16 12.76
C GLN A 121 -1.86 -5.10 12.26
N HIS A 122 -2.97 -5.06 12.96
CA HIS A 122 -4.22 -5.67 12.51
C HIS A 122 -4.99 -4.62 11.73
N TYR A 123 -5.31 -4.90 10.48
CA TYR A 123 -6.08 -4.00 9.62
C TYR A 123 -6.85 -4.77 8.55
N GLU A 124 -7.88 -4.14 8.02
CA GLU A 124 -8.70 -4.67 6.94
C GLU A 124 -8.74 -3.65 5.79
N ILE A 125 -8.76 -4.13 4.55
CA ILE A 125 -9.02 -3.29 3.37
C ILE A 125 -10.50 -3.36 2.99
N ASN A 126 -11.10 -4.53 3.21
CA ASN A 126 -12.54 -4.77 3.10
C ASN A 126 -13.01 -5.37 4.42
N ALA A 127 -14.13 -4.90 4.94
CA ALA A 127 -14.69 -5.38 6.21
C ALA A 127 -14.86 -6.90 6.22
N GLY A 128 -14.37 -7.55 7.28
CA GLY A 128 -14.39 -9.00 7.45
C GLY A 128 -13.27 -9.77 6.73
N TYR A 129 -12.32 -9.07 6.10
CA TYR A 129 -11.16 -9.68 5.44
C TYR A 129 -9.86 -9.14 6.04
N PRO A 130 -9.41 -9.69 7.18
CA PRO A 130 -8.18 -9.24 7.83
C PRO A 130 -6.95 -9.51 6.97
N MET A 131 -6.08 -8.51 6.89
CA MET A 131 -4.81 -8.61 6.18
C MET A 131 -3.77 -9.34 7.03
N PRO A 132 -2.74 -9.97 6.40
CA PRO A 132 -1.68 -10.64 7.12
C PRO A 132 -0.98 -9.69 8.10
N ARG A 133 -0.69 -10.19 9.29
CA ARG A 133 0.18 -9.53 10.25
C ARG A 133 1.63 -9.57 9.77
N ALA A 134 2.60 -9.42 10.67
CA ALA A 134 4.00 -9.48 10.31
C ALA A 134 4.33 -10.75 9.52
N THR A 135 4.92 -10.56 8.34
CA THR A 135 5.40 -11.65 7.48
C THR A 135 6.88 -11.47 7.19
N ILE A 136 7.61 -12.58 7.11
CA ILE A 136 9.03 -12.60 6.75
C ILE A 136 9.20 -13.58 5.61
N MET A 137 9.90 -13.15 4.57
CA MET A 137 10.22 -13.96 3.39
C MET A 137 11.72 -13.82 3.09
N ALA A 138 12.32 -14.90 2.60
CA ALA A 138 13.69 -14.88 2.12
C ALA A 138 13.81 -15.73 0.84
N GLY A 139 14.80 -15.43 0.02
CA GLY A 139 15.02 -16.14 -1.21
C GLY A 139 16.34 -15.79 -1.86
N PHE A 140 16.55 -16.34 -3.04
CA PHE A 140 17.73 -16.07 -3.84
C PHE A 140 17.33 -15.92 -5.33
N ASN A 141 18.14 -15.16 -6.08
CA ASN A 141 18.04 -15.03 -7.52
C ASN A 141 19.32 -15.55 -8.16
N ILE A 142 19.19 -16.29 -9.27
CA ILE A 142 20.33 -16.76 -10.08
C ILE A 142 20.18 -16.15 -11.47
N ASN A 143 21.22 -15.41 -11.90
CA ASN A 143 21.31 -14.80 -13.23
C ASN A 143 22.34 -15.59 -14.06
N PHE A 144 21.92 -16.15 -15.19
CA PHE A 144 22.74 -16.93 -16.09
C PHE A 144 23.33 -16.09 -17.21
#